data_9160c1a0cdbd461111ae4aa1f9a68561
#
_entry.id   9160c1a0cdbd461111ae4aa1f9a68561
#
_cell.length_a   1.000
_cell.length_b   1.000
_cell.length_c   1.000
_cell.angle_alpha   90.00
_cell.angle_beta   90.00
_cell.angle_gamma   90.00
#
_symmetry.space_group_name_H-M   'P 1'
#
loop_
_entity.id
_entity.type
_entity.pdbx_description
1 polymer ?
#
loop_
_entity_poly.entity_id
_entity_poly.type
_entity_poly.pdbx_seq_one_letter_code
_entity_poly.pdbx_strand_id
1 'polypeptide(L)'
;MLFKYIQSWKKAVSSFALSVLLFACNQPTKELPLFEALSAEQTGIQFENKLYPNEQFNMFHYMYYYNGAGVATGDFNNDGQADIFFASNEGDNQLYLNKGKLQFTEVSKEAQIPQDSAWNTGVSVVDINNDGLLDIYICRLGNFEKFISKNQLLICVAIENGIPKYKEAAAEYGLDFSGFSTQASFFDYDQDGDLDVFLLNHSVHQNGTFAPRTSFMGTFDPLSGDRIFANNNGHF
;
A
#
# COMPACT_ATOMS: atom_id res chain seq x y z
N MET A 1 -17.12 -82.08 -6.83
CA MET A 1 -17.14 -81.07 -5.71
C MET A 1 -16.14 -79.94 -5.91
N LEU A 2 -14.96 -80.17 -6.43
CA LEU A 2 -13.89 -79.15 -6.61
C LEU A 2 -14.26 -78.02 -7.59
N PHE A 3 -15.00 -78.23 -8.64
CA PHE A 3 -15.37 -77.24 -9.65
C PHE A 3 -16.32 -76.14 -9.17
N LYS A 4 -17.20 -76.45 -8.18
CA LYS A 4 -18.09 -75.43 -7.55
C LYS A 4 -17.32 -74.47 -6.65
N TYR A 5 -16.26 -74.92 -6.01
CA TYR A 5 -15.41 -74.10 -5.12
C TYR A 5 -14.59 -73.10 -5.93
N ILE A 6 -14.05 -73.50 -7.06
CA ILE A 6 -13.23 -72.61 -7.93
C ILE A 6 -14.09 -71.51 -8.56
N GLN A 7 -15.35 -71.75 -8.92
CA GLN A 7 -16.26 -70.73 -9.42
C GLN A 7 -16.71 -69.74 -8.34
N SER A 8 -16.92 -70.23 -7.10
CA SER A 8 -17.25 -69.35 -5.98
C SER A 8 -16.10 -68.40 -5.62
N TRP A 9 -14.86 -68.90 -5.63
CA TRP A 9 -13.67 -68.10 -5.34
C TRP A 9 -13.40 -67.02 -6.40
N LYS A 10 -13.60 -67.34 -7.70
CA LYS A 10 -13.46 -66.36 -8.80
C LYS A 10 -14.48 -65.21 -8.67
N LYS A 11 -15.72 -65.51 -8.25
CA LYS A 11 -16.75 -64.49 -8.02
C LYS A 11 -16.43 -63.64 -6.78
N ALA A 12 -15.91 -64.22 -5.72
CA ALA A 12 -15.51 -63.46 -4.50
C ALA A 12 -14.32 -62.52 -4.76
N VAL A 13 -13.31 -63.00 -5.50
CA VAL A 13 -12.13 -62.20 -5.88
C VAL A 13 -12.51 -61.11 -6.85
N SER A 14 -13.41 -61.35 -7.80
CA SER A 14 -13.89 -60.33 -8.74
C SER A 14 -14.72 -59.26 -8.03
N SER A 15 -15.59 -59.63 -7.06
CA SER A 15 -16.36 -58.66 -6.27
C SER A 15 -15.46 -57.80 -5.34
N PHE A 16 -14.43 -58.41 -4.75
CA PHE A 16 -13.49 -57.72 -3.91
C PHE A 16 -12.62 -56.73 -4.73
N ALA A 17 -12.15 -57.13 -5.91
CA ALA A 17 -11.41 -56.26 -6.81
C ALA A 17 -12.26 -55.07 -7.30
N LEU A 18 -13.55 -55.28 -7.58
CA LEU A 18 -14.48 -54.22 -7.97
C LEU A 18 -14.76 -53.24 -6.82
N SER A 19 -14.84 -53.76 -5.59
CA SER A 19 -15.03 -52.92 -4.41
C SER A 19 -13.80 -52.03 -4.13
N VAL A 20 -12.58 -52.53 -4.32
CA VAL A 20 -11.35 -51.76 -4.13
C VAL A 20 -11.22 -50.65 -5.21
N LEU A 21 -11.67 -50.90 -6.44
CA LEU A 21 -11.68 -49.88 -7.50
C LEU A 21 -12.68 -48.74 -7.22
N LEU A 22 -13.77 -48.99 -6.52
CA LEU A 22 -14.76 -47.95 -6.15
C LEU A 22 -14.29 -47.04 -5.02
N PHE A 23 -13.35 -47.47 -4.21
CA PHE A 23 -12.74 -46.62 -3.14
C PHE A 23 -11.54 -45.81 -3.63
N ALA A 24 -10.99 -46.07 -4.80
CA ALA A 24 -9.83 -45.37 -5.35
C ALA A 24 -10.16 -44.00 -5.99
N CYS A 25 -11.44 -43.60 -6.10
CA CYS A 25 -11.87 -42.42 -6.85
C CYS A 25 -12.43 -41.26 -6.03
N ASN A 26 -12.14 -41.14 -4.74
CA ASN A 26 -12.55 -39.99 -3.96
C ASN A 26 -11.43 -39.46 -3.05
N GLN A 27 -10.30 -39.11 -3.65
CA GLN A 27 -9.48 -38.08 -2.97
C GLN A 27 -10.09 -36.75 -3.37
N PRO A 28 -10.59 -35.95 -2.41
CA PRO A 28 -10.96 -34.59 -2.72
C PRO A 28 -9.71 -33.91 -3.27
N THR A 29 -9.76 -33.45 -4.51
CA THR A 29 -8.76 -32.53 -5.03
C THR A 29 -8.76 -31.35 -4.08
N LYS A 30 -7.71 -31.23 -3.26
CA LYS A 30 -7.50 -30.07 -2.41
C LYS A 30 -7.35 -28.91 -3.39
N GLU A 31 -8.43 -28.13 -3.58
CA GLU A 31 -8.34 -26.90 -4.34
C GLU A 31 -7.25 -26.05 -3.64
N LEU A 32 -6.21 -25.75 -4.40
CA LEU A 32 -5.18 -24.85 -3.89
C LEU A 32 -5.84 -23.48 -3.69
N PRO A 33 -5.60 -22.82 -2.56
CA PRO A 33 -6.12 -21.47 -2.35
C PRO A 33 -5.60 -20.55 -3.45
N LEU A 34 -6.46 -19.64 -3.93
CA LEU A 34 -6.10 -18.66 -4.95
C LEU A 34 -4.98 -17.73 -4.47
N PHE A 35 -4.92 -17.48 -3.16
CA PHE A 35 -3.90 -16.67 -2.50
C PHE A 35 -3.30 -17.47 -1.33
N GLU A 36 -2.00 -17.30 -1.14
CA GLU A 36 -1.27 -17.86 -0.01
C GLU A 36 -0.71 -16.73 0.84
N ALA A 37 -0.92 -16.80 2.16
CA ALA A 37 -0.30 -15.86 3.10
C ALA A 37 1.14 -16.30 3.37
N LEU A 38 2.10 -15.46 2.99
CA LEU A 38 3.51 -15.68 3.27
C LEU A 38 3.89 -15.08 4.63
N SER A 39 4.74 -15.78 5.38
CA SER A 39 5.21 -15.28 6.68
C SER A 39 6.35 -14.28 6.52
N ALA A 40 6.61 -13.52 7.59
CA ALA A 40 7.74 -12.59 7.65
C ALA A 40 9.09 -13.31 7.47
N GLU A 41 9.22 -14.56 7.96
CA GLU A 41 10.43 -15.38 7.79
C GLU A 41 10.65 -15.79 6.33
N GLN A 42 9.56 -15.99 5.56
CA GLN A 42 9.64 -16.33 4.15
C GLN A 42 9.96 -15.12 3.28
N THR A 43 9.41 -13.96 3.64
CA THR A 43 9.51 -12.74 2.83
C THR A 43 10.62 -11.80 3.27
N GLY A 44 11.03 -11.81 4.55
CA GLY A 44 11.90 -10.81 5.15
C GLY A 44 11.18 -9.51 5.53
N ILE A 45 9.86 -9.37 5.26
CA ILE A 45 9.08 -8.17 5.58
C ILE A 45 8.64 -8.26 7.04
N GLN A 46 9.11 -7.30 7.86
CA GLN A 46 8.77 -7.20 9.28
C GLN A 46 8.00 -5.91 9.60
N PHE A 47 7.55 -5.19 8.60
CA PHE A 47 6.77 -3.97 8.77
C PHE A 47 5.48 -4.25 9.53
N GLU A 48 5.18 -3.39 10.50
CA GLU A 48 3.94 -3.39 11.25
C GLU A 48 3.48 -1.94 11.47
N ASN A 49 2.30 -1.59 10.97
CA ASN A 49 1.71 -0.28 11.23
C ASN A 49 1.06 -0.27 12.63
N LYS A 50 1.88 -0.06 13.66
CA LYS A 50 1.41 0.00 15.06
C LYS A 50 0.76 1.32 15.38
N LEU A 51 -0.37 1.25 16.08
CA LEU A 51 -1.10 2.41 16.59
C LEU A 51 -1.11 2.41 18.12
N TYR A 52 -0.92 3.58 18.71
CA TYR A 52 -0.86 3.77 20.17
C TYR A 52 -1.96 4.73 20.63
N PRO A 53 -3.26 4.29 20.64
CA PRO A 53 -4.36 5.13 21.04
C PRO A 53 -4.20 5.60 22.48
N ASN A 54 -4.50 6.87 22.73
CA ASN A 54 -4.44 7.48 24.06
C ASN A 54 -5.64 8.41 24.25
N GLU A 55 -5.76 9.03 25.43
CA GLU A 55 -6.89 9.91 25.77
C GLU A 55 -7.00 11.12 24.85
N GLN A 56 -5.86 11.64 24.34
CA GLN A 56 -5.79 12.83 23.51
C GLN A 56 -5.97 12.56 22.03
N PHE A 57 -5.60 11.35 21.55
CA PHE A 57 -5.69 10.99 20.13
C PHE A 57 -6.08 9.52 19.94
N ASN A 58 -7.31 9.31 19.48
CA ASN A 58 -7.94 8.02 19.25
C ASN A 58 -9.12 8.19 18.27
N MET A 59 -9.85 7.13 17.97
CA MET A 59 -10.96 7.16 17.03
C MET A 59 -12.13 8.10 17.39
N PHE A 60 -12.28 8.52 18.65
CA PHE A 60 -13.30 9.47 19.05
C PHE A 60 -12.91 10.92 18.74
N HIS A 61 -11.60 11.20 18.68
CA HIS A 61 -11.07 12.51 18.27
C HIS A 61 -10.83 12.57 16.76
N TYR A 62 -10.39 11.44 16.15
CA TYR A 62 -10.09 11.33 14.73
C TYR A 62 -10.73 10.07 14.16
N MET A 63 -11.87 10.23 13.47
CA MET A 63 -12.67 9.09 13.00
C MET A 63 -11.93 8.18 12.01
N TYR A 64 -10.90 8.69 11.34
CA TYR A 64 -10.07 7.93 10.39
C TYR A 64 -8.86 7.24 11.06
N TYR A 65 -8.84 7.19 12.40
CA TYR A 65 -7.72 6.65 13.19
C TYR A 65 -7.29 5.23 12.77
N TYR A 66 -8.24 4.38 12.41
CA TYR A 66 -8.00 2.99 12.01
C TYR A 66 -8.03 2.75 10.49
N ASN A 67 -7.97 3.79 9.68
CA ASN A 67 -7.96 3.62 8.22
C ASN A 67 -6.64 3.05 7.68
N GLY A 68 -5.59 3.03 8.50
CA GLY A 68 -4.26 2.63 8.08
C GLY A 68 -3.49 3.74 7.37
N ALA A 69 -2.36 3.37 6.80
CA ALA A 69 -1.53 4.24 5.98
C ALA A 69 -1.30 3.61 4.60
N GLY A 70 -0.59 4.31 3.72
CA GLY A 70 -0.40 3.89 2.34
C GLY A 70 0.61 2.76 2.16
N VAL A 71 0.43 1.99 1.09
CA VAL A 71 1.42 1.07 0.55
C VAL A 71 1.54 1.29 -0.94
N ALA A 72 2.75 1.27 -1.47
CA ALA A 72 3.00 1.40 -2.89
C ALA A 72 4.01 0.36 -3.37
N THR A 73 3.91 -0.01 -4.65
CA THR A 73 4.84 -0.93 -5.30
C THR A 73 5.41 -0.29 -6.55
N GLY A 74 6.68 -0.56 -6.83
CA GLY A 74 7.39 -0.06 -8.01
C GLY A 74 8.77 -0.71 -8.08
N ASP A 75 9.45 -0.56 -9.19
CA ASP A 75 10.85 -0.95 -9.34
C ASP A 75 11.71 0.26 -8.95
N PHE A 76 11.94 0.42 -7.64
CA PHE A 76 12.58 1.64 -7.11
C PHE A 76 14.10 1.69 -7.38
N ASN A 77 14.71 0.57 -7.75
CA ASN A 77 16.14 0.50 -8.03
C ASN A 77 16.46 0.10 -9.48
N ASN A 78 15.45 0.05 -10.35
CA ASN A 78 15.55 -0.28 -11.78
C ASN A 78 16.23 -1.65 -12.03
N ASP A 79 15.95 -2.67 -11.18
CA ASP A 79 16.48 -4.03 -11.32
C ASP A 79 15.51 -5.02 -11.99
N GLY A 80 14.31 -4.58 -12.33
CA GLY A 80 13.25 -5.36 -12.96
C GLY A 80 12.39 -6.15 -11.96
N GLN A 81 12.56 -5.97 -10.66
CA GLN A 81 11.74 -6.58 -9.60
C GLN A 81 10.81 -5.53 -8.99
N ALA A 82 9.60 -5.96 -8.62
CA ALA A 82 8.70 -5.06 -7.89
C ALA A 82 9.09 -5.00 -6.40
N ASP A 83 9.40 -3.81 -5.93
CA ASP A 83 9.71 -3.46 -4.56
C ASP A 83 8.46 -2.96 -3.82
N ILE A 84 8.54 -2.74 -2.51
CA ILE A 84 7.42 -2.28 -1.69
C ILE A 84 7.84 -1.13 -0.79
N PHE A 85 7.05 -0.06 -0.80
CA PHE A 85 7.14 1.04 0.16
C PHE A 85 5.92 1.02 1.08
N PHE A 86 6.14 1.02 2.39
CA PHE A 86 5.11 1.12 3.42
C PHE A 86 5.21 2.49 4.12
N ALA A 87 4.10 3.22 4.13
CA ALA A 87 3.94 4.36 5.03
C ALA A 87 3.37 3.89 6.38
N SER A 88 3.68 4.61 7.45
CA SER A 88 3.21 4.32 8.80
C SER A 88 2.46 5.51 9.39
N ASN A 89 1.41 5.27 10.20
CA ASN A 89 0.69 6.34 10.89
C ASN A 89 1.48 6.92 12.07
N GLU A 90 2.11 6.08 12.88
CA GLU A 90 2.82 6.49 14.10
C GLU A 90 4.27 5.98 14.16
N GLY A 91 4.72 5.25 13.13
CA GLY A 91 6.07 4.71 13.04
C GLY A 91 6.82 5.24 11.82
N ASP A 92 7.97 4.66 11.58
CA ASP A 92 8.83 4.99 10.45
C ASP A 92 8.29 4.38 9.15
N ASN A 93 8.41 5.11 8.04
CA ASN A 93 8.17 4.57 6.71
C ASN A 93 9.28 3.59 6.34
N GLN A 94 8.92 2.53 5.59
CA GLN A 94 9.89 1.50 5.22
C GLN A 94 9.88 1.18 3.74
N LEU A 95 11.08 1.11 3.15
CA LEU A 95 11.32 0.66 1.79
C LEU A 95 11.97 -0.72 1.81
N TYR A 96 11.37 -1.65 1.09
CA TYR A 96 11.81 -3.02 0.93
C TYR A 96 12.15 -3.31 -0.52
N LEU A 97 13.41 -3.64 -0.80
CA LEU A 97 13.85 -4.08 -2.13
C LEU A 97 13.71 -5.59 -2.29
N ASN A 98 13.10 -6.00 -3.39
CA ASN A 98 12.92 -7.39 -3.75
C ASN A 98 14.23 -8.01 -4.26
N LYS A 99 14.63 -9.12 -3.68
CA LYS A 99 15.84 -9.88 -4.08
C LYS A 99 15.49 -11.11 -4.94
N GLY A 100 14.28 -11.12 -5.49
CA GLY A 100 13.72 -12.24 -6.22
C GLY A 100 13.00 -13.23 -5.32
N LYS A 101 12.06 -14.00 -5.91
CA LYS A 101 11.27 -15.03 -5.23
C LYS A 101 10.50 -14.51 -3.99
N LEU A 102 10.04 -13.26 -4.02
CA LEU A 102 9.33 -12.58 -2.91
C LEU A 102 10.15 -12.54 -1.61
N GLN A 103 11.47 -12.43 -1.71
CA GLN A 103 12.35 -12.15 -0.59
C GLN A 103 12.80 -10.69 -0.63
N PHE A 104 12.59 -9.98 0.45
CA PHE A 104 12.80 -8.54 0.53
C PHE A 104 13.85 -8.17 1.58
N THR A 105 14.52 -7.05 1.33
CA THR A 105 15.48 -6.46 2.27
C THR A 105 15.07 -5.02 2.55
N GLU A 106 14.96 -4.67 3.81
CA GLU A 106 14.69 -3.31 4.26
C GLU A 106 15.93 -2.44 4.02
N VAL A 107 15.73 -1.26 3.39
CA VAL A 107 16.81 -0.34 2.99
C VAL A 107 16.50 1.13 3.27
N SER A 108 15.51 1.45 4.07
CA SER A 108 15.02 2.82 4.28
C SER A 108 16.10 3.79 4.72
N LYS A 109 16.96 3.36 5.64
CA LYS A 109 18.06 4.17 6.14
C LYS A 109 19.09 4.46 5.06
N GLU A 110 19.49 3.41 4.34
CA GLU A 110 20.46 3.52 3.23
C GLU A 110 19.86 4.33 2.08
N ALA A 111 18.55 4.22 1.83
CA ALA A 111 17.81 4.97 0.84
C ALA A 111 17.55 6.44 1.26
N GLN A 112 17.91 6.82 2.49
CA GLN A 112 17.69 8.16 3.05
C GLN A 112 16.21 8.54 3.18
N ILE A 113 15.33 7.55 3.40
CA ILE A 113 13.92 7.80 3.70
C ILE A 113 13.83 8.56 5.03
N PRO A 114 13.18 9.74 5.07
CA PRO A 114 13.03 10.50 6.30
C PRO A 114 12.29 9.71 7.37
N GLN A 115 12.84 9.73 8.58
CA GLN A 115 12.25 9.11 9.76
C GLN A 115 11.66 10.22 10.63
N ASP A 116 10.35 10.40 10.55
CA ASP A 116 9.64 11.42 11.31
C ASP A 116 8.30 10.89 11.84
N SER A 117 7.79 11.49 12.91
CA SER A 117 6.56 11.04 13.58
C SER A 117 5.31 11.70 12.98
N ALA A 118 5.22 11.83 11.67
CA ALA A 118 4.03 12.36 11.01
C ALA A 118 2.95 11.29 10.86
N TRP A 119 1.68 11.69 10.84
CA TRP A 119 0.57 10.80 10.55
C TRP A 119 0.41 10.67 9.04
N ASN A 120 1.00 9.62 8.45
CA ASN A 120 0.89 9.37 7.03
C ASN A 120 -0.44 8.67 6.70
N THR A 121 -0.98 8.92 5.49
CA THR A 121 -2.29 8.42 5.05
C THR A 121 -2.21 7.68 3.74
N GLY A 122 -1.80 8.32 2.66
CA GLY A 122 -1.68 7.72 1.33
C GLY A 122 -0.29 7.84 0.75
N VAL A 123 0.02 6.98 -0.23
CA VAL A 123 1.29 6.99 -0.97
C VAL A 123 1.01 6.85 -2.46
N SER A 124 1.68 7.64 -3.26
CA SER A 124 1.71 7.50 -4.72
C SER A 124 3.15 7.40 -5.21
N VAL A 125 3.37 6.56 -6.22
CA VAL A 125 4.65 6.42 -6.91
C VAL A 125 4.52 7.05 -8.29
N VAL A 126 5.48 7.85 -8.67
CA VAL A 126 5.50 8.64 -9.89
C VAL A 126 6.94 8.94 -10.29
N ASP A 127 7.22 9.06 -11.55
CA ASP A 127 8.43 9.75 -12.08
C ASP A 127 8.00 11.18 -12.42
N ILE A 128 8.11 12.10 -11.42
CA ILE A 128 7.51 13.44 -11.55
C ILE A 128 8.34 14.39 -12.40
N ASN A 129 9.63 14.10 -12.52
CA ASN A 129 10.60 14.93 -13.26
C ASN A 129 11.04 14.28 -14.60
N ASN A 130 10.46 13.10 -14.92
CA ASN A 130 10.71 12.33 -16.13
C ASN A 130 12.21 11.98 -16.32
N ASP A 131 12.88 11.60 -15.23
CA ASP A 131 14.29 11.18 -15.24
C ASP A 131 14.48 9.66 -15.30
N GLY A 132 13.38 8.89 -15.28
CA GLY A 132 13.37 7.43 -15.32
C GLY A 132 13.56 6.77 -13.97
N LEU A 133 13.57 7.54 -12.86
CA LEU A 133 13.60 7.05 -11.50
C LEU A 133 12.24 7.25 -10.82
N LEU A 134 11.86 6.34 -9.94
CA LEU A 134 10.57 6.44 -9.27
C LEU A 134 10.67 7.30 -8.01
N ASP A 135 9.85 8.35 -7.96
CA ASP A 135 9.66 9.23 -6.83
C ASP A 135 8.47 8.77 -5.98
N ILE A 136 8.40 9.23 -4.72
CA ILE A 136 7.37 8.83 -3.78
C ILE A 136 6.70 10.07 -3.19
N TYR A 137 5.39 10.21 -3.41
CA TYR A 137 4.59 11.24 -2.78
C TYR A 137 3.79 10.66 -1.62
N ILE A 138 3.91 11.27 -0.42
CA ILE A 138 3.30 10.81 0.81
C ILE A 138 2.31 11.86 1.31
N CYS A 139 1.02 11.49 1.33
CA CYS A 139 -0.03 12.30 1.94
C CYS A 139 0.03 12.20 3.45
N ARG A 140 -0.24 13.34 4.13
CA ARG A 140 -0.15 13.45 5.59
C ARG A 140 -1.32 14.23 6.17
N LEU A 141 -1.70 13.84 7.37
CA LEU A 141 -2.58 14.67 8.20
C LEU A 141 -1.78 15.86 8.73
N GLY A 142 -2.20 17.07 8.39
CA GLY A 142 -1.61 18.32 8.86
C GLY A 142 -2.66 19.30 9.35
N ASN A 143 -2.24 20.28 10.12
CA ASN A 143 -3.11 21.30 10.74
C ASN A 143 -4.29 20.71 11.55
N PHE A 144 -4.06 19.56 12.18
CA PHE A 144 -5.02 18.89 13.03
C PHE A 144 -4.41 18.64 14.41
N GLU A 145 -4.92 19.30 15.46
CA GLU A 145 -4.41 19.21 16.84
C GLU A 145 -2.88 19.35 16.91
N LYS A 146 -2.16 18.29 17.31
CA LYS A 146 -0.71 18.27 17.42
C LYS A 146 0.02 18.06 16.08
N PHE A 147 -0.71 17.68 15.03
CA PHE A 147 -0.11 17.39 13.72
C PHE A 147 0.01 18.66 12.90
N ILE A 148 1.24 19.13 12.74
CA ILE A 148 1.61 20.29 11.90
C ILE A 148 2.33 19.84 10.61
N SER A 149 2.19 18.56 10.27
CA SER A 149 2.88 17.94 9.17
C SER A 149 2.46 18.50 7.82
N LYS A 150 3.34 18.37 6.83
CA LYS A 150 3.09 18.66 5.43
C LYS A 150 3.24 17.37 4.63
N ASN A 151 2.57 17.28 3.48
CA ASN A 151 2.82 16.22 2.52
C ASN A 151 4.30 16.20 2.14
N GLN A 152 4.82 15.04 1.77
CA GLN A 152 6.22 14.86 1.36
C GLN A 152 6.29 14.41 -0.10
N LEU A 153 7.32 14.89 -0.78
CA LEU A 153 7.75 14.40 -2.08
C LEU A 153 9.21 13.96 -1.96
N LEU A 154 9.45 12.67 -2.06
CA LEU A 154 10.77 12.08 -2.03
C LEU A 154 11.23 11.87 -3.48
N ILE A 155 12.14 12.72 -3.96
CA ILE A 155 12.74 12.60 -5.29
C ILE A 155 13.89 11.61 -5.21
N CYS A 156 13.89 10.62 -6.11
CA CYS A 156 15.00 9.70 -6.28
C CYS A 156 16.12 10.41 -7.06
N VAL A 157 17.23 10.72 -6.40
CA VAL A 157 18.33 11.49 -7.01
C VAL A 157 19.45 10.61 -7.57
N ALA A 158 19.50 9.34 -7.20
CA ALA A 158 20.49 8.37 -7.69
C ALA A 158 20.12 6.94 -7.28
N ILE A 159 20.70 5.96 -7.97
CA ILE A 159 20.77 4.57 -7.51
C ILE A 159 22.23 4.24 -7.25
N GLU A 160 22.59 3.97 -6.00
CA GLU A 160 23.97 3.65 -5.58
C GLU A 160 24.03 2.23 -5.03
N ASN A 161 24.86 1.38 -5.65
CA ASN A 161 25.00 -0.03 -5.30
C ASN A 161 23.65 -0.80 -5.30
N GLY A 162 22.72 -0.43 -6.20
CA GLY A 162 21.40 -1.02 -6.30
C GLY A 162 20.42 -0.57 -5.20
N ILE A 163 20.70 0.55 -4.52
CA ILE A 163 19.83 1.18 -3.51
C ILE A 163 19.49 2.61 -3.98
N PRO A 164 18.20 2.95 -4.11
CA PRO A 164 17.79 4.31 -4.47
C PRO A 164 18.13 5.28 -3.34
N LYS A 165 18.42 6.54 -3.71
CA LYS A 165 18.72 7.63 -2.78
C LYS A 165 17.67 8.73 -2.94
N TYR A 166 16.99 9.04 -1.86
CA TYR A 166 15.91 9.99 -1.85
C TYR A 166 16.28 11.31 -1.17
N LYS A 167 15.74 12.41 -1.71
CA LYS A 167 15.78 13.74 -1.14
C LYS A 167 14.34 14.25 -1.00
N GLU A 168 13.98 14.79 0.18
CA GLU A 168 12.71 15.48 0.35
C GLU A 168 12.72 16.81 -0.43
N ALA A 169 11.70 17.07 -1.24
CA ALA A 169 11.63 18.21 -2.15
C ALA A 169 10.21 18.79 -2.30
N ALA A 170 9.23 18.41 -1.46
CA ALA A 170 7.85 18.87 -1.63
C ALA A 170 7.72 20.40 -1.68
N ALA A 171 8.48 21.11 -0.84
CA ALA A 171 8.47 22.58 -0.85
C ALA A 171 9.11 23.18 -2.11
N GLU A 172 10.11 22.52 -2.71
CA GLU A 172 10.75 22.95 -3.95
C GLU A 172 9.78 22.85 -5.15
N TYR A 173 8.89 21.84 -5.10
CA TYR A 173 7.87 21.58 -6.12
C TYR A 173 6.54 22.28 -5.87
N GLY A 174 6.33 22.92 -4.70
CA GLY A 174 5.05 23.53 -4.33
C GLY A 174 3.99 22.54 -3.84
N LEU A 175 4.40 21.29 -3.53
CA LEU A 175 3.51 20.17 -3.13
C LEU A 175 3.50 19.90 -1.62
N ASP A 176 4.04 20.80 -0.79
CA ASP A 176 4.14 20.69 0.66
C ASP A 176 2.85 21.10 1.39
N PHE A 177 1.69 20.75 0.82
CA PHE A 177 0.40 21.08 1.41
C PHE A 177 0.25 20.49 2.82
N SER A 178 -0.32 21.28 3.73
CA SER A 178 -0.64 20.88 5.11
C SER A 178 -2.14 20.98 5.32
N GLY A 179 -2.81 19.86 5.39
CA GLY A 179 -4.27 19.74 5.53
C GLY A 179 -4.65 18.27 5.75
N PHE A 180 -5.84 17.90 5.33
CA PHE A 180 -6.41 16.59 5.60
C PHE A 180 -6.21 15.62 4.42
N SER A 181 -4.99 15.56 3.92
CA SER A 181 -4.66 14.77 2.74
C SER A 181 -4.83 13.28 2.97
N THR A 182 -5.38 12.57 1.98
CA THR A 182 -5.60 11.12 2.02
C THR A 182 -4.90 10.38 0.90
N GLN A 183 -4.94 10.91 -0.34
CA GLN A 183 -4.34 10.30 -1.51
C GLN A 183 -4.05 11.35 -2.58
N ALA A 184 -3.03 11.13 -3.39
CA ALA A 184 -2.75 11.92 -4.58
C ALA A 184 -2.80 11.03 -5.84
N SER A 185 -3.23 11.61 -6.94
CA SER A 185 -3.17 10.99 -8.26
C SER A 185 -2.44 11.91 -9.22
N PHE A 186 -1.47 11.37 -9.95
CA PHE A 186 -0.69 12.11 -10.93
C PHE A 186 -1.18 11.76 -12.34
N PHE A 187 -1.47 12.75 -13.14
CA PHE A 187 -1.94 12.59 -14.51
C PHE A 187 -1.86 13.93 -15.25
N ASP A 188 -1.69 13.90 -16.53
CA ASP A 188 -1.70 15.07 -17.43
C ASP A 188 -3.17 15.47 -17.67
N TYR A 189 -3.68 16.48 -16.93
CA TYR A 189 -5.10 16.84 -17.00
C TYR A 189 -5.40 17.82 -18.14
N ASP A 190 -4.43 18.63 -18.56
CA ASP A 190 -4.60 19.64 -19.60
C ASP A 190 -3.90 19.28 -20.93
N GLN A 191 -3.25 18.11 -20.98
CA GLN A 191 -2.63 17.52 -22.16
C GLN A 191 -1.43 18.32 -22.69
N ASP A 192 -0.68 18.93 -21.80
CA ASP A 192 0.53 19.67 -22.15
C ASP A 192 1.81 18.82 -22.13
N GLY A 193 1.71 17.58 -21.62
CA GLY A 193 2.76 16.57 -21.64
C GLY A 193 3.52 16.43 -20.34
N ASP A 194 3.18 17.19 -19.29
CA ASP A 194 3.72 16.98 -17.95
C ASP A 194 2.62 16.46 -16.98
N LEU A 195 3.03 16.03 -15.80
CA LEU A 195 2.11 15.43 -14.82
C LEU A 195 1.64 16.48 -13.82
N ASP A 196 0.32 16.60 -13.69
CA ASP A 196 -0.38 17.37 -12.68
C ASP A 196 -0.74 16.51 -11.47
N VAL A 197 -1.25 17.13 -10.40
CA VAL A 197 -1.64 16.43 -9.16
C VAL A 197 -3.07 16.73 -8.79
N PHE A 198 -3.89 15.69 -8.65
CA PHE A 198 -5.15 15.75 -7.90
C PHE A 198 -4.92 15.24 -6.49
N LEU A 199 -5.09 16.12 -5.50
CA LEU A 199 -4.96 15.80 -4.09
C LEU A 199 -6.35 15.67 -3.46
N LEU A 200 -6.67 14.44 -3.02
CA LEU A 200 -7.88 14.12 -2.28
C LEU A 200 -7.68 14.41 -0.80
N ASN A 201 -8.58 15.17 -0.20
CA ASN A 201 -8.61 15.46 1.22
C ASN A 201 -9.88 14.89 1.88
N HIS A 202 -9.79 14.44 3.13
CA HIS A 202 -10.99 14.02 3.85
C HIS A 202 -11.70 15.23 4.51
N SER A 203 -12.96 15.03 4.90
CA SER A 203 -13.78 16.08 5.50
C SER A 203 -13.26 16.49 6.89
N VAL A 204 -13.40 17.77 7.22
CA VAL A 204 -13.25 18.31 8.59
C VAL A 204 -14.35 17.83 9.53
N HIS A 205 -15.48 17.35 9.01
CA HIS A 205 -16.61 16.93 9.80
C HIS A 205 -16.33 15.59 10.44
N GLN A 206 -15.96 15.63 11.70
CA GLN A 206 -15.63 14.48 12.53
C GLN A 206 -16.84 14.00 13.33
N ASN A 207 -16.63 13.02 14.20
CA ASN A 207 -17.64 12.45 15.07
C ASN A 207 -18.52 13.50 15.73
N GLY A 208 -19.82 13.47 15.46
CA GLY A 208 -20.83 14.34 16.08
C GLY A 208 -21.21 15.60 15.32
N THR A 209 -20.58 15.92 14.21
CA THR A 209 -20.95 17.08 13.37
C THR A 209 -21.81 16.64 12.18
N PHE A 210 -23.04 16.15 12.46
CA PHE A 210 -23.99 15.73 11.45
C PHE A 210 -24.88 16.87 10.97
N ALA A 211 -24.30 17.89 10.34
CA ALA A 211 -25.12 18.91 9.69
C ALA A 211 -25.61 18.39 8.30
N PRO A 212 -26.79 18.82 7.84
CA PRO A 212 -27.24 18.46 6.51
C PRO A 212 -26.25 18.88 5.42
N ARG A 213 -26.08 18.08 4.37
CA ARG A 213 -25.19 18.39 3.24
C ARG A 213 -25.43 19.80 2.67
N THR A 214 -26.67 20.26 2.68
CA THR A 214 -27.05 21.61 2.22
C THR A 214 -26.36 22.74 2.99
N SER A 215 -25.91 22.47 4.22
CA SER A 215 -25.18 23.46 5.03
C SER A 215 -23.75 23.73 4.53
N PHE A 216 -23.24 22.85 3.68
CA PHE A 216 -21.85 22.88 3.17
C PHE A 216 -21.78 23.08 1.66
N MET A 217 -22.92 23.04 0.96
CA MET A 217 -22.96 23.25 -0.48
C MET A 217 -22.48 24.66 -0.84
N GLY A 218 -21.49 24.74 -1.73
CA GLY A 218 -20.90 26.01 -2.17
C GLY A 218 -19.92 26.63 -1.19
N THR A 219 -19.54 25.92 -0.11
CA THR A 219 -18.45 26.34 0.78
C THR A 219 -17.17 25.59 0.42
N PHE A 220 -16.04 26.26 0.54
CA PHE A 220 -14.70 25.67 0.41
C PHE A 220 -14.00 25.73 1.76
N ASP A 221 -13.52 24.59 2.23
CA ASP A 221 -12.68 24.53 3.42
C ASP A 221 -11.20 24.43 3.01
N PRO A 222 -10.32 25.29 3.49
CA PRO A 222 -8.94 25.35 3.03
C PRO A 222 -8.08 24.14 3.43
N LEU A 223 -8.51 23.33 4.41
CA LEU A 223 -7.77 22.16 4.88
C LEU A 223 -8.32 20.85 4.30
N SER A 224 -9.61 20.79 3.95
CA SER A 224 -10.31 19.57 3.54
C SER A 224 -10.86 19.61 2.12
N GLY A 225 -10.80 20.74 1.43
CA GLY A 225 -11.19 20.81 0.00
C GLY A 225 -10.19 20.07 -0.87
N ASP A 226 -10.69 19.26 -1.80
CA ASP A 226 -9.84 18.62 -2.81
C ASP A 226 -9.14 19.67 -3.67
N ARG A 227 -7.95 19.35 -4.19
CA ARG A 227 -7.12 20.28 -4.94
C ARG A 227 -6.64 19.67 -6.24
N ILE A 228 -6.52 20.52 -7.24
CA ILE A 228 -5.71 20.25 -8.43
C ILE A 228 -4.53 21.23 -8.39
N PHE A 229 -3.34 20.68 -8.55
CA PHE A 229 -2.11 21.45 -8.75
C PHE A 229 -1.69 21.24 -10.20
N ALA A 230 -1.68 22.32 -10.97
CA ALA A 230 -1.16 22.30 -12.32
C ALA A 230 0.36 22.43 -12.29
N ASN A 231 1.04 21.57 -13.03
CA ASN A 231 2.48 21.63 -13.21
C ASN A 231 2.83 22.76 -14.19
N ASN A 232 3.79 23.57 -13.85
CA ASN A 232 4.33 24.60 -14.72
C ASN A 232 5.85 24.45 -14.78
N ASN A 233 6.33 23.53 -15.62
CA ASN A 233 7.76 23.22 -15.77
C ASN A 233 8.42 22.78 -14.45
N GLY A 234 7.81 21.82 -13.73
CA GLY A 234 8.32 21.26 -12.50
C GLY A 234 7.98 22.07 -11.23
N HIS A 235 7.03 22.99 -11.33
CA HIS A 235 6.55 23.76 -10.16
C HIS A 235 5.02 23.80 -10.16
N PHE A 236 4.41 23.38 -9.03
CA PHE A 236 2.97 23.19 -8.82
C PHE A 236 2.32 24.33 -8.04
#